data_0656dbc9834638fc3f4c3800adcdb6a7
#
_entry.id   0656dbc9834638fc3f4c3800adcdb6a7
#
_cell.length_a   1.000
_cell.length_b   1.000
_cell.length_c   1.000
_cell.angle_alpha   90.00
_cell.angle_beta   90.00
_cell.angle_gamma   90.00
#
_symmetry.space_group_name_H-M   'P 1'
#
loop_
_entity.id
_entity.type
_entity.pdbx_description
1 polymer ?
#
loop_
_entity_poly.entity_id
_entity_poly.type
_entity_poly.pdbx_seq_one_letter_code
_entity_poly.pdbx_strand_id
1 'polypeptide(L)'
;MPTYLWAQTPDAVLSSLPSEDKDWVNRSCPKSLGPSLWSSCVIRESTAAKSGKPDLSGFNQDLRNWVIQSCPDSLGPSLAISCLKRESAALAQGIPNTSSLAQEQKNWLSSSCPTTLGPSLWVSCIKRESAALAGTKSVPTPSYTVPAPSQQSTYRSRSTPNSYEIEVAHNDELFIINGEKYEAQTYCLGWDEGDYVIFIEGSAFGACASAELYNLRTEEKCSVWCE
;
A
#
# COMPACT_ATOMS: atom_id res chain seq x y z
N MET A 1 -30.27 -28.45 25.72
CA MET A 1 -29.21 -29.41 25.32
C MET A 1 -28.09 -28.60 24.68
N PRO A 2 -26.87 -28.59 25.22
CA PRO A 2 -25.79 -27.88 24.56
C PRO A 2 -25.35 -28.70 23.33
N THR A 3 -25.50 -28.12 22.15
CA THR A 3 -24.92 -28.63 20.91
C THR A 3 -23.40 -28.55 21.03
N TYR A 4 -22.77 -29.68 21.25
CA TYR A 4 -21.31 -29.82 21.15
C TYR A 4 -20.91 -29.42 19.73
N LEU A 5 -20.28 -28.25 19.59
CA LEU A 5 -19.51 -27.89 18.42
C LEU A 5 -18.38 -28.92 18.31
N TRP A 6 -18.53 -29.90 17.44
CA TRP A 6 -17.48 -30.85 17.09
C TRP A 6 -16.29 -30.04 16.57
N ALA A 7 -15.20 -30.04 17.31
CA ALA A 7 -13.95 -29.47 16.84
C ALA A 7 -13.59 -30.15 15.52
N GLN A 8 -13.69 -29.41 14.41
CA GLN A 8 -13.39 -29.95 13.10
C GLN A 8 -11.91 -30.32 13.05
N THR A 9 -11.61 -31.61 12.82
CA THR A 9 -10.24 -32.03 12.65
C THR A 9 -9.70 -31.50 11.32
N PRO A 10 -8.41 -31.14 11.24
CA PRO A 10 -7.80 -30.64 10.01
C PRO A 10 -8.04 -31.53 8.79
N ASP A 11 -7.96 -32.84 9.01
CA ASP A 11 -8.17 -33.83 7.96
C ASP A 11 -9.63 -33.86 7.45
N ALA A 12 -10.60 -33.69 8.34
CA ALA A 12 -12.02 -33.58 7.95
C ALA A 12 -12.28 -32.32 7.15
N VAL A 13 -11.65 -31.20 7.51
CA VAL A 13 -11.78 -29.94 6.78
C VAL A 13 -11.14 -30.04 5.40
N LEU A 14 -9.94 -30.60 5.29
CA LEU A 14 -9.26 -30.87 4.03
C LEU A 14 -10.06 -31.79 3.12
N SER A 15 -10.58 -32.88 3.66
CA SER A 15 -11.32 -33.88 2.85
C SER A 15 -12.57 -33.30 2.18
N SER A 16 -13.14 -32.25 2.76
CA SER A 16 -14.33 -31.55 2.22
C SER A 16 -14.03 -30.58 1.08
N LEU A 17 -12.77 -30.32 0.74
CA LEU A 17 -12.38 -29.41 -0.35
C LEU A 17 -12.30 -30.15 -1.69
N PRO A 18 -12.49 -29.44 -2.82
CA PRO A 18 -12.06 -29.91 -4.13
C PRO A 18 -10.57 -30.25 -4.18
N SER A 19 -10.15 -31.10 -5.11
CA SER A 19 -8.75 -31.56 -5.21
C SER A 19 -7.75 -30.40 -5.36
N GLU A 20 -8.05 -29.42 -6.21
CA GLU A 20 -7.20 -28.26 -6.45
C GLU A 20 -7.00 -27.43 -5.18
N ASP A 21 -8.06 -27.20 -4.42
CA ASP A 21 -8.00 -26.45 -3.17
C ASP A 21 -7.25 -27.22 -2.08
N LYS A 22 -7.40 -28.56 -2.02
CA LYS A 22 -6.59 -29.42 -1.12
C LYS A 22 -5.11 -29.28 -1.39
N ASP A 23 -4.73 -29.36 -2.67
CA ASP A 23 -3.33 -29.25 -3.08
C ASP A 23 -2.79 -27.85 -2.77
N TRP A 24 -3.61 -26.81 -2.96
CA TRP A 24 -3.23 -25.44 -2.61
C TRP A 24 -3.01 -25.27 -1.11
N VAL A 25 -3.95 -25.71 -0.26
CA VAL A 25 -3.81 -25.69 1.21
C VAL A 25 -2.60 -26.49 1.67
N ASN A 26 -2.38 -27.69 1.11
CA ASN A 26 -1.23 -28.55 1.48
C ASN A 26 0.12 -27.90 1.15
N ARG A 27 0.23 -27.20 0.00
CA ARG A 27 1.45 -26.44 -0.34
C ARG A 27 1.68 -25.28 0.61
N SER A 28 0.61 -24.62 1.08
CA SER A 28 0.67 -23.46 1.97
C SER A 28 0.91 -23.83 3.43
N CYS A 29 0.56 -25.04 3.85
CA CYS A 29 0.66 -25.54 5.23
C CYS A 29 1.56 -26.78 5.29
N PRO A 30 2.90 -26.61 5.27
CA PRO A 30 3.81 -27.75 5.35
C PRO A 30 3.78 -28.40 6.73
N LYS A 31 3.78 -29.76 6.75
CA LYS A 31 3.77 -30.54 8.01
C LYS A 31 4.98 -30.28 8.92
N SER A 32 6.05 -29.73 8.38
CA SER A 32 7.24 -29.31 9.14
C SER A 32 6.96 -28.23 10.19
N LEU A 33 5.82 -27.53 10.12
CA LEU A 33 5.39 -26.55 11.13
C LEU A 33 5.11 -27.20 12.51
N GLY A 34 4.99 -28.53 12.56
CA GLY A 34 4.56 -29.26 13.76
C GLY A 34 3.03 -29.31 13.91
N PRO A 35 2.50 -30.23 14.73
CA PRO A 35 1.07 -30.57 14.74
C PRO A 35 0.13 -29.40 15.01
N SER A 36 0.46 -28.55 15.97
CA SER A 36 -0.40 -27.42 16.40
C SER A 36 -0.49 -26.32 15.32
N LEU A 37 0.67 -25.87 14.81
CA LEU A 37 0.71 -24.81 13.79
C LEU A 37 0.18 -25.32 12.46
N TRP A 38 0.49 -26.55 12.08
CA TRP A 38 -0.07 -27.20 10.90
C TRP A 38 -1.60 -27.26 10.96
N SER A 39 -2.16 -27.70 12.08
CA SER A 39 -3.61 -27.77 12.30
C SER A 39 -4.27 -26.42 12.14
N SER A 40 -3.76 -25.38 12.80
CA SER A 40 -4.26 -24.01 12.71
C SER A 40 -4.16 -23.44 11.30
N CYS A 41 -3.03 -23.68 10.63
CA CYS A 41 -2.83 -23.29 9.23
C CYS A 41 -3.88 -23.94 8.33
N VAL A 42 -4.01 -25.25 8.39
CA VAL A 42 -4.97 -26.01 7.54
C VAL A 42 -6.40 -25.51 7.74
N ILE A 43 -6.84 -25.29 8.98
CA ILE A 43 -8.19 -24.80 9.25
C ILE A 43 -8.39 -23.41 8.64
N ARG A 44 -7.43 -22.49 8.84
CA ARG A 44 -7.50 -21.13 8.30
C ARG A 44 -7.53 -21.13 6.77
N GLU A 45 -6.56 -21.79 6.15
CA GLU A 45 -6.42 -21.81 4.69
C GLU A 45 -7.60 -22.54 4.00
N SER A 46 -8.09 -23.64 4.61
CA SER A 46 -9.27 -24.34 4.10
C SER A 46 -10.54 -23.50 4.21
N THR A 47 -10.69 -22.73 5.27
CA THR A 47 -11.84 -21.81 5.42
C THR A 47 -11.82 -20.73 4.37
N ALA A 48 -10.65 -20.19 4.07
CA ALA A 48 -10.47 -19.22 3.00
C ALA A 48 -10.77 -19.85 1.61
N ALA A 49 -10.22 -21.02 1.31
CA ALA A 49 -10.47 -21.72 0.05
C ALA A 49 -11.97 -21.98 -0.16
N LYS A 50 -12.70 -22.42 0.87
CA LYS A 50 -14.17 -22.59 0.81
C LYS A 50 -14.92 -21.29 0.50
N SER A 51 -14.41 -20.13 0.89
CA SER A 51 -15.04 -18.85 0.56
C SER A 51 -14.95 -18.52 -0.93
N GLY A 52 -14.09 -19.21 -1.66
CA GLY A 52 -13.90 -19.07 -3.09
C GLY A 52 -13.18 -17.81 -3.53
N LYS A 53 -12.59 -17.85 -4.69
CA LYS A 53 -12.04 -16.67 -5.38
C LYS A 53 -13.20 -15.77 -5.82
N PRO A 54 -13.03 -14.43 -5.83
CA PRO A 54 -14.07 -13.51 -6.31
C PRO A 54 -14.33 -13.76 -7.80
N ASP A 55 -15.58 -13.50 -8.22
CA ASP A 55 -15.91 -13.51 -9.64
C ASP A 55 -15.29 -12.30 -10.34
N LEU A 56 -14.43 -12.57 -11.32
CA LEU A 56 -13.77 -11.57 -12.13
C LEU A 56 -14.37 -11.47 -13.55
N SER A 57 -15.48 -12.15 -13.83
CA SER A 57 -16.08 -12.19 -15.17
C SER A 57 -16.54 -10.82 -15.68
N GLY A 58 -16.87 -9.90 -14.78
CA GLY A 58 -17.23 -8.52 -15.10
C GLY A 58 -16.10 -7.64 -15.63
N PHE A 59 -14.84 -8.10 -15.53
CA PHE A 59 -13.68 -7.37 -16.04
C PHE A 59 -13.25 -7.91 -17.41
N ASN A 60 -12.66 -7.04 -18.23
CA ASN A 60 -12.00 -7.48 -19.47
C ASN A 60 -10.76 -8.34 -19.15
N GLN A 61 -10.21 -9.02 -20.16
CA GLN A 61 -9.11 -9.97 -19.97
C GLN A 61 -7.86 -9.33 -19.35
N ASP A 62 -7.52 -8.11 -19.76
CA ASP A 62 -6.31 -7.44 -19.29
C ASP A 62 -6.41 -7.09 -17.80
N LEU A 63 -7.56 -6.56 -17.35
CA LEU A 63 -7.82 -6.28 -15.95
C LEU A 63 -7.86 -7.54 -15.10
N ARG A 64 -8.44 -8.63 -15.59
CA ARG A 64 -8.42 -9.94 -14.91
C ARG A 64 -7.01 -10.44 -14.71
N ASN A 65 -6.21 -10.41 -15.78
CA ASN A 65 -4.82 -10.84 -15.73
C ASN A 65 -4.01 -9.99 -14.75
N TRP A 66 -4.25 -8.68 -14.75
CA TRP A 66 -3.58 -7.77 -13.83
C TRP A 66 -3.91 -8.08 -12.37
N VAL A 67 -5.19 -8.26 -12.02
CA VAL A 67 -5.62 -8.66 -10.66
C VAL A 67 -4.96 -9.99 -10.25
N ILE A 68 -4.98 -11.00 -11.13
CA ILE A 68 -4.41 -12.31 -10.84
C ILE A 68 -2.89 -12.24 -10.64
N GLN A 69 -2.18 -11.49 -11.47
CA GLN A 69 -0.72 -11.32 -11.36
C GLN A 69 -0.32 -10.58 -10.09
N SER A 70 -1.17 -9.64 -9.63
CA SER A 70 -0.93 -8.90 -8.38
C SER A 70 -1.16 -9.75 -7.12
N CYS A 71 -1.83 -10.90 -7.24
CA CYS A 71 -2.22 -11.78 -6.13
C CYS A 71 -1.78 -13.22 -6.38
N PRO A 72 -0.48 -13.54 -6.29
CA PRO A 72 0.03 -14.86 -6.63
C PRO A 72 -0.48 -15.95 -5.67
N ASP A 73 -0.81 -17.12 -6.21
CA ASP A 73 -1.27 -18.28 -5.44
C ASP A 73 -0.23 -18.79 -4.42
N SER A 74 1.04 -18.40 -4.55
CA SER A 74 2.11 -18.73 -3.60
C SER A 74 1.90 -18.12 -2.21
N LEU A 75 1.05 -17.09 -2.08
CA LEU A 75 0.66 -16.50 -0.79
C LEU A 75 -0.21 -17.43 0.07
N GLY A 76 -0.75 -18.51 -0.51
CA GLY A 76 -1.74 -19.38 0.12
C GLY A 76 -3.17 -18.81 0.03
N PRO A 77 -4.19 -19.68 0.25
CA PRO A 77 -5.60 -19.35 0.04
C PRO A 77 -6.07 -18.08 0.74
N SER A 78 -5.75 -17.92 2.03
CA SER A 78 -6.27 -16.78 2.80
C SER A 78 -5.77 -15.44 2.29
N LEU A 79 -4.48 -15.32 2.03
CA LEU A 79 -3.89 -14.07 1.56
C LEU A 79 -4.21 -13.81 0.10
N ALA A 80 -4.13 -14.84 -0.76
CA ALA A 80 -4.42 -14.70 -2.19
C ALA A 80 -5.89 -14.31 -2.43
N ILE A 81 -6.85 -14.96 -1.76
CA ILE A 81 -8.28 -14.63 -1.90
C ILE A 81 -8.59 -13.25 -1.35
N SER A 82 -7.99 -12.87 -0.21
CA SER A 82 -8.15 -11.52 0.36
C SER A 82 -7.57 -10.46 -0.58
N CYS A 83 -6.41 -10.72 -1.15
CA CYS A 83 -5.78 -9.88 -2.16
C CYS A 83 -6.71 -9.73 -3.38
N LEU A 84 -7.15 -10.83 -3.98
CA LEU A 84 -8.06 -10.81 -5.15
C LEU A 84 -9.32 -10.00 -4.88
N LYS A 85 -9.94 -10.16 -3.69
CA LYS A 85 -11.13 -9.39 -3.29
C LYS A 85 -10.83 -7.89 -3.20
N ARG A 86 -9.70 -7.51 -2.60
CA ARG A 86 -9.28 -6.11 -2.48
C ARG A 86 -9.00 -5.49 -3.86
N GLU A 87 -8.18 -6.17 -4.66
CA GLU A 87 -7.78 -5.64 -5.97
C GLU A 87 -8.99 -5.54 -6.93
N SER A 88 -9.86 -6.54 -6.96
CA SER A 88 -11.08 -6.49 -7.78
C SER A 88 -12.08 -5.45 -7.30
N ALA A 89 -12.24 -5.27 -5.99
CA ALA A 89 -13.12 -4.24 -5.44
C ALA A 89 -12.64 -2.82 -5.79
N ALA A 90 -11.33 -2.59 -5.83
CA ALA A 90 -10.78 -1.30 -6.25
C ALA A 90 -11.11 -0.98 -7.71
N LEU A 91 -10.99 -1.96 -8.61
CA LEU A 91 -11.39 -1.79 -10.03
C LEU A 91 -12.90 -1.63 -10.21
N ALA A 92 -13.69 -2.34 -9.41
CA ALA A 92 -15.16 -2.22 -9.46
C ALA A 92 -15.68 -0.83 -9.06
N GLN A 93 -14.93 -0.10 -8.23
CA GLN A 93 -15.22 1.32 -7.94
C GLN A 93 -14.98 2.25 -9.12
N GLY A 94 -14.38 1.75 -10.18
CA GLY A 94 -14.08 2.46 -11.42
C GLY A 94 -12.70 3.12 -11.42
N ILE A 95 -12.10 3.09 -12.59
CA ILE A 95 -10.83 3.77 -12.86
C ILE A 95 -11.13 5.28 -12.95
N PRO A 96 -10.38 6.13 -12.25
CA PRO A 96 -10.58 7.57 -12.31
C PRO A 96 -10.47 8.10 -13.75
N ASN A 97 -11.41 8.96 -14.12
CA ASN A 97 -11.40 9.57 -15.45
C ASN A 97 -10.31 10.65 -15.54
N THR A 98 -9.30 10.40 -16.33
CA THR A 98 -8.19 11.32 -16.58
C THR A 98 -8.26 11.97 -17.95
N SER A 99 -9.38 11.83 -18.68
CA SER A 99 -9.52 12.33 -20.07
C SER A 99 -9.37 13.85 -20.18
N SER A 100 -9.78 14.59 -19.14
CA SER A 100 -9.70 16.05 -19.07
C SER A 100 -8.30 16.61 -18.78
N LEU A 101 -7.36 15.75 -18.39
CA LEU A 101 -5.98 16.16 -18.11
C LEU A 101 -5.19 16.41 -19.40
N ALA A 102 -4.29 17.41 -19.37
CA ALA A 102 -3.34 17.66 -20.46
C ALA A 102 -2.39 16.47 -20.65
N GLN A 103 -1.80 16.33 -21.84
CA GLN A 103 -0.93 15.18 -22.13
C GLN A 103 0.29 15.10 -21.20
N GLU A 104 0.88 16.24 -20.83
CA GLU A 104 1.99 16.31 -19.87
C GLU A 104 1.58 15.80 -18.49
N GLN A 105 0.38 16.16 -18.02
CA GLN A 105 -0.18 15.70 -16.77
C GLN A 105 -0.45 14.18 -16.79
N LYS A 106 -0.93 13.64 -17.91
CA LYS A 106 -1.10 12.19 -18.11
C LYS A 106 0.23 11.45 -18.09
N ASN A 107 1.26 11.98 -18.73
CA ASN A 107 2.59 11.41 -18.74
C ASN A 107 3.19 11.39 -17.33
N TRP A 108 3.05 12.51 -16.61
CA TRP A 108 3.48 12.59 -15.21
C TRP A 108 2.72 11.60 -14.33
N LEU A 109 1.40 11.51 -14.49
CA LEU A 109 0.56 10.59 -13.73
C LEU A 109 0.97 9.11 -13.96
N SER A 110 1.27 8.74 -15.22
CA SER A 110 1.74 7.39 -15.57
C SER A 110 3.10 7.05 -14.96
N SER A 111 3.98 8.05 -14.83
CA SER A 111 5.29 7.83 -14.19
C SER A 111 5.20 7.78 -12.66
N SER A 112 4.28 8.56 -12.08
CA SER A 112 4.08 8.64 -10.62
C SER A 112 3.26 7.47 -10.07
N CYS A 113 2.35 6.90 -10.87
CA CYS A 113 1.48 5.79 -10.50
C CYS A 113 1.73 4.58 -11.41
N PRO A 114 2.83 3.83 -11.22
CA PRO A 114 3.13 2.68 -12.06
C PRO A 114 2.15 1.52 -11.80
N THR A 115 1.77 0.81 -12.87
CA THR A 115 0.84 -0.34 -12.79
C THR A 115 1.40 -1.52 -11.99
N THR A 116 2.70 -1.54 -11.72
CA THR A 116 3.36 -2.54 -10.87
C THR A 116 2.90 -2.53 -9.41
N LEU A 117 2.28 -1.43 -8.96
CA LEU A 117 1.68 -1.31 -7.62
C LEU A 117 0.48 -2.25 -7.39
N GLY A 118 -0.09 -2.81 -8.46
CA GLY A 118 -1.37 -3.51 -8.40
C GLY A 118 -2.58 -2.57 -8.42
N PRO A 119 -3.80 -3.10 -8.74
CA PRO A 119 -4.99 -2.29 -8.99
C PRO A 119 -5.39 -1.35 -7.87
N SER A 120 -5.41 -1.80 -6.62
CA SER A 120 -5.91 -1.00 -5.49
C SER A 120 -5.03 0.21 -5.20
N LEU A 121 -3.72 0.02 -5.15
CA LEU A 121 -2.78 1.12 -4.94
C LEU A 121 -2.71 2.05 -6.15
N TRP A 122 -2.75 1.48 -7.36
CA TRP A 122 -2.76 2.27 -8.59
C TRP A 122 -4.01 3.16 -8.67
N VAL A 123 -5.22 2.62 -8.43
CA VAL A 123 -6.47 3.41 -8.43
C VAL A 123 -6.42 4.52 -7.38
N SER A 124 -5.91 4.21 -6.18
CA SER A 124 -5.76 5.19 -5.11
C SER A 124 -4.75 6.29 -5.48
N CYS A 125 -3.62 5.91 -6.06
CA CYS A 125 -2.61 6.85 -6.58
C CYS A 125 -3.22 7.77 -7.64
N ILE A 126 -3.87 7.21 -8.68
CA ILE A 126 -4.50 8.00 -9.73
C ILE A 126 -5.56 8.96 -9.17
N LYS A 127 -6.39 8.52 -8.22
CA LYS A 127 -7.40 9.38 -7.57
C LYS A 127 -6.76 10.57 -6.87
N ARG A 128 -5.73 10.34 -6.06
CA ARG A 128 -5.03 11.38 -5.30
C ARG A 128 -4.36 12.37 -6.24
N GLU A 129 -3.55 11.86 -7.16
CA GLU A 129 -2.75 12.70 -8.03
C GLU A 129 -3.61 13.48 -9.04
N SER A 130 -4.67 12.86 -9.60
CA SER A 130 -5.59 13.58 -10.51
C SER A 130 -6.39 14.65 -9.78
N ALA A 131 -6.75 14.45 -8.51
CA ALA A 131 -7.42 15.47 -7.70
C ALA A 131 -6.50 16.67 -7.43
N ALA A 132 -5.23 16.42 -7.14
CA ALA A 132 -4.23 17.47 -6.97
C ALA A 132 -4.05 18.30 -8.25
N LEU A 133 -3.96 17.63 -9.40
CA LEU A 133 -3.87 18.31 -10.70
C LEU A 133 -5.12 19.11 -11.06
N ALA A 134 -6.31 18.64 -10.68
CA ALA A 134 -7.57 19.35 -10.92
C ALA A 134 -7.72 20.60 -10.03
N GLY A 135 -7.12 20.58 -8.83
CA GLY A 135 -7.08 21.72 -7.91
C GLY A 135 -6.18 22.87 -8.36
N THR A 136 -5.21 22.58 -9.20
CA THR A 136 -4.33 23.60 -9.82
C THR A 136 -5.01 24.27 -11.02
N LYS A 137 -6.09 25.03 -10.79
CA LYS A 137 -6.57 26.00 -11.78
C LYS A 137 -5.42 26.94 -12.08
N SER A 138 -4.91 26.86 -13.31
CA SER A 138 -3.98 27.79 -13.98
C SER A 138 -3.39 28.87 -13.04
N VAL A 139 -2.19 28.63 -12.55
CA VAL A 139 -1.32 29.73 -12.09
C VAL A 139 -1.06 30.59 -13.32
N PRO A 140 -1.46 31.88 -13.35
CA PRO A 140 -1.09 32.76 -14.45
C PRO A 140 0.44 32.79 -14.52
N THR A 141 0.97 32.61 -15.71
CA THR A 141 2.39 32.74 -16.02
C THR A 141 2.91 34.05 -15.42
N PRO A 142 3.82 34.03 -14.44
CA PRO A 142 4.35 35.29 -13.92
C PRO A 142 5.23 35.93 -14.98
N SER A 143 4.78 37.08 -15.51
CA SER A 143 5.64 37.99 -16.25
C SER A 143 6.74 38.47 -15.29
N TYR A 144 7.97 38.02 -15.52
CA TYR A 144 9.14 38.44 -14.74
C TYR A 144 9.45 39.89 -15.04
N THR A 145 9.10 40.77 -14.11
CA THR A 145 9.76 42.05 -13.92
C THR A 145 10.65 41.90 -12.69
N VAL A 146 11.97 41.96 -12.90
CA VAL A 146 12.98 41.85 -11.83
C VAL A 146 13.00 43.15 -11.02
N PRO A 147 12.77 43.13 -9.71
CA PRO A 147 13.26 44.15 -8.78
C PRO A 147 14.36 43.57 -7.89
N ALA A 148 15.34 44.42 -7.59
CA ALA A 148 16.54 44.16 -6.82
C ALA A 148 16.28 43.73 -5.34
N PRO A 149 17.30 43.20 -4.64
CA PRO A 149 17.14 42.29 -3.51
C PRO A 149 16.81 43.02 -2.22
N SER A 150 15.77 42.60 -1.53
CA SER A 150 15.55 42.87 -0.10
C SER A 150 15.43 41.56 0.66
N GLN A 151 16.31 41.39 1.62
CA GLN A 151 16.40 40.25 2.49
C GLN A 151 15.13 40.14 3.36
N GLN A 152 14.42 39.02 3.21
CA GLN A 152 13.63 38.45 4.31
C GLN A 152 13.51 36.96 4.09
N SER A 153 14.14 36.24 5.03
CA SER A 153 14.11 34.78 5.14
C SER A 153 12.68 34.31 5.41
N THR A 154 12.05 33.72 4.40
CA THR A 154 10.94 32.83 4.60
C THR A 154 11.29 31.53 3.86
N TYR A 155 11.65 30.52 4.63
CA TYR A 155 11.86 29.17 4.15
C TYR A 155 10.54 28.66 3.51
N ARG A 156 10.42 28.79 2.19
CA ARG A 156 9.48 28.00 1.41
C ARG A 156 10.14 26.68 1.11
N SER A 157 9.73 25.64 1.83
CA SER A 157 10.07 24.24 1.51
C SER A 157 9.82 23.98 0.04
N ARG A 158 10.91 23.70 -0.71
CA ARG A 158 10.82 23.06 -2.01
C ARG A 158 10.45 21.61 -1.76
N SER A 159 9.21 21.23 -1.99
CA SER A 159 8.86 19.82 -2.12
C SER A 159 9.63 19.23 -3.29
N THR A 160 10.62 18.40 -3.02
CA THR A 160 11.22 17.51 -4.02
C THR A 160 10.19 16.45 -4.40
N PRO A 161 10.18 15.91 -5.63
CA PRO A 161 9.11 15.03 -6.10
C PRO A 161 8.90 13.72 -5.32
N ASN A 162 9.71 13.45 -4.29
CA ASN A 162 9.64 12.24 -3.45
C ASN A 162 9.72 12.56 -1.94
N SER A 163 9.35 13.78 -1.52
CA SER A 163 9.35 14.14 -0.11
C SER A 163 7.94 14.06 0.49
N TYR A 164 7.85 13.64 1.73
CA TYR A 164 6.62 13.47 2.51
C TYR A 164 6.67 14.38 3.72
N GLU A 165 5.55 15.01 4.05
CA GLU A 165 5.42 15.84 5.25
C GLU A 165 5.27 14.96 6.49
N ILE A 166 5.93 15.33 7.57
CA ILE A 166 5.65 14.77 8.89
C ILE A 166 4.36 15.41 9.40
N GLU A 167 3.27 14.65 9.39
CA GLU A 167 1.94 15.08 9.79
C GLU A 167 1.83 15.22 11.31
N VAL A 168 2.55 14.37 12.06
CA VAL A 168 2.66 14.38 13.52
C VAL A 168 4.07 13.97 13.91
N ALA A 169 4.69 14.70 14.84
CA ALA A 169 5.92 14.32 15.50
C ALA A 169 5.69 14.28 17.01
N HIS A 170 6.09 13.19 17.68
CA HIS A 170 5.93 13.02 19.11
C HIS A 170 7.22 12.54 19.76
N ASN A 171 7.82 13.37 20.59
CA ASN A 171 8.99 13.09 21.41
C ASN A 171 10.22 12.54 20.68
N ASP A 172 10.45 12.93 19.43
CA ASP A 172 11.54 12.42 18.58
C ASP A 172 11.53 10.89 18.35
N GLU A 173 10.43 10.21 18.74
CA GLU A 173 10.29 8.76 18.72
C GLU A 173 9.21 8.27 17.75
N LEU A 174 8.12 9.06 17.59
CA LEU A 174 6.95 8.63 16.82
C LEU A 174 6.61 9.68 15.76
N PHE A 175 6.41 9.21 14.53
CA PHE A 175 6.05 10.06 13.40
C PHE A 175 4.85 9.48 12.66
N ILE A 176 3.93 10.35 12.23
CA ILE A 176 2.92 10.03 11.22
C ILE A 176 3.37 10.70 9.93
N ILE A 177 3.51 9.90 8.88
CA ILE A 177 3.95 10.35 7.56
C ILE A 177 3.05 9.66 6.54
N ASN A 178 2.32 10.43 5.74
CA ASN A 178 1.38 9.90 4.76
C ASN A 178 0.28 9.00 5.39
N GLY A 179 -0.14 9.33 6.62
CA GLY A 179 -1.13 8.58 7.39
C GLY A 179 -0.63 7.28 8.02
N GLU A 180 0.63 6.91 7.81
CA GLU A 180 1.26 5.70 8.35
C GLU A 180 2.13 6.01 9.55
N LYS A 181 2.21 5.08 10.49
CA LYS A 181 2.96 5.22 11.73
C LYS A 181 4.38 4.71 11.58
N TYR A 182 5.34 5.50 12.04
CA TYR A 182 6.77 5.16 12.07
C TYR A 182 7.32 5.41 13.47
N GLU A 183 7.98 4.40 14.03
CA GLU A 183 8.61 4.48 15.34
C GLU A 183 10.14 4.53 15.19
N ALA A 184 10.80 5.53 15.76
CA ALA A 184 12.23 5.70 15.67
C ALA A 184 12.97 4.51 16.34
N GLN A 185 13.96 3.95 15.67
CA GLN A 185 14.85 2.94 16.25
C GLN A 185 15.82 3.56 17.26
N THR A 186 16.11 4.85 17.06
CA THR A 186 16.83 5.74 17.95
C THR A 186 16.12 7.08 17.88
N TYR A 187 16.44 8.04 18.78
CA TYR A 187 15.82 9.36 18.73
C TYR A 187 16.17 10.10 17.43
N CYS A 188 15.16 10.56 16.69
CA CYS A 188 15.32 11.43 15.53
C CYS A 188 15.27 12.89 15.98
N LEU A 189 16.34 13.36 16.65
CA LEU A 189 16.36 14.61 17.38
C LEU A 189 16.03 15.83 16.51
N GLY A 190 15.11 16.65 17.01
CA GLY A 190 14.73 17.90 16.39
C GLY A 190 13.91 17.78 15.10
N TRP A 191 13.24 16.63 14.90
CA TRP A 191 12.28 16.45 13.82
C TRP A 191 10.90 16.90 14.28
N ASP A 192 10.33 17.86 13.56
CA ASP A 192 9.07 18.52 13.93
C ASP A 192 7.95 18.22 12.93
N GLU A 193 6.71 18.40 13.39
CA GLU A 193 5.53 18.45 12.54
C GLU A 193 5.69 19.53 11.47
N GLY A 194 5.36 19.22 10.22
CA GLY A 194 5.55 20.08 9.05
C GLY A 194 6.93 19.96 8.38
N ASP A 195 7.87 19.17 8.95
CA ASP A 195 9.11 18.85 8.26
C ASP A 195 8.85 17.94 7.04
N TYR A 196 9.72 18.02 6.05
CA TYR A 196 9.68 17.13 4.90
C TYR A 196 10.80 16.11 4.94
N VAL A 197 10.46 14.85 4.72
CA VAL A 197 11.41 13.73 4.70
C VAL A 197 11.40 13.01 3.36
N ILE A 198 12.53 12.39 3.03
CA ILE A 198 12.68 11.46 1.91
C ILE A 198 12.93 10.07 2.48
N PHE A 199 12.28 9.06 1.94
CA PHE A 199 12.58 7.67 2.22
C PHE A 199 13.80 7.25 1.38
N ILE A 200 14.93 7.01 2.05
CA ILE A 200 16.15 6.46 1.43
C ILE A 200 15.96 4.96 1.23
N GLU A 201 15.42 4.30 2.27
CA GLU A 201 15.03 2.90 2.25
C GLU A 201 13.64 2.76 2.88
N GLY A 202 12.90 1.70 2.51
CA GLY A 202 11.56 1.45 2.99
C GLY A 202 10.47 2.11 2.13
N SER A 203 9.32 2.39 2.74
CA SER A 203 8.13 2.89 2.04
C SER A 203 7.36 3.90 2.88
N ALA A 204 6.94 5.00 2.27
CA ALA A 204 6.03 5.98 2.87
C ALA A 204 4.57 5.46 3.01
N PHE A 205 4.31 4.22 2.63
CA PHE A 205 2.98 3.60 2.65
C PHE A 205 2.89 2.45 3.66
N GLY A 206 3.73 2.43 4.69
CA GLY A 206 3.69 1.47 5.78
C GLY A 206 4.05 0.01 5.41
N ALA A 207 4.27 -0.30 4.13
CA ALA A 207 4.54 -1.67 3.67
C ALA A 207 6.03 -2.06 3.82
N CYS A 208 6.60 -1.85 5.02
CA CYS A 208 7.99 -2.15 5.33
C CYS A 208 8.13 -2.67 6.78
N ALA A 209 9.22 -3.34 7.09
CA ALA A 209 9.58 -3.68 8.47
C ALA A 209 10.36 -2.52 9.12
N SER A 210 11.22 -1.87 8.31
CA SER A 210 11.99 -0.70 8.72
C SER A 210 12.20 0.22 7.53
N ALA A 211 12.48 1.50 7.80
CA ALA A 211 12.83 2.51 6.80
C ALA A 211 14.01 3.37 7.26
N GLU A 212 14.76 3.93 6.32
CA GLU A 212 15.71 5.00 6.58
C GLU A 212 15.16 6.29 5.96
N LEU A 213 14.97 7.30 6.80
CA LEU A 213 14.42 8.60 6.42
C LEU A 213 15.54 9.65 6.41
N TYR A 214 15.39 10.66 5.54
CA TYR A 214 16.25 11.86 5.51
C TYR A 214 15.38 13.10 5.63
N ASN A 215 15.57 13.88 6.69
CA ASN A 215 14.86 15.13 6.91
C ASN A 215 15.53 16.25 6.12
N LEU A 216 14.73 16.95 5.31
CA LEU A 216 15.24 18.02 4.42
C LEU A 216 15.58 19.32 5.16
N ARG A 217 15.05 19.51 6.38
CA ARG A 217 15.32 20.71 7.19
C ARG A 217 16.58 20.53 8.03
N THR A 218 16.70 19.41 8.74
CA THR A 218 17.85 19.14 9.62
C THR A 218 19.04 18.56 8.90
N GLU A 219 18.82 18.06 7.67
CA GLU A 219 19.82 17.34 6.85
C GLU A 219 20.36 16.08 7.53
N GLU A 220 19.55 15.48 8.42
CA GLU A 220 19.89 14.28 9.17
C GLU A 220 19.08 13.07 8.73
N LYS A 221 19.66 11.89 8.99
CA LYS A 221 19.03 10.59 8.73
C LYS A 221 18.51 9.99 10.02
N CYS A 222 17.41 9.26 9.92
CA CYS A 222 16.87 8.48 11.01
C CYS A 222 16.32 7.15 10.54
N SER A 223 16.63 6.08 11.28
CA SER A 223 16.07 4.76 11.04
C SER A 223 14.82 4.57 11.89
N VAL A 224 13.76 4.03 11.27
CA VAL A 224 12.46 3.84 11.89
C VAL A 224 11.92 2.44 11.65
N TRP A 225 11.08 1.95 12.55
CA TRP A 225 10.22 0.79 12.32
C TRP A 225 8.95 1.25 11.62
N CYS A 226 8.43 0.43 10.70
CA CYS A 226 7.14 0.62 10.05
C CYS A 226 6.09 -0.21 10.82
N GLU A 227 4.96 0.38 11.21
CA GLU A 227 3.85 -0.30 11.90
C GLU A 227 2.56 -0.30 11.09
#